data_433d74a6f253014972ad02df9e32a129
#
_entry.id   433d74a6f253014972ad02df9e32a129
#
_cell.length_a   1.000
_cell.length_b   1.000
_cell.length_c   1.000
_cell.angle_alpha   90.00
_cell.angle_beta   90.00
_cell.angle_gamma   90.00
#
_symmetry.space_group_name_H-M   'P 1'
#
loop_
_entity.id
_entity.type
_entity.pdbx_description
1 polymer ?
#
loop_
_entity_poly.entity_id
_entity_poly.type
_entity_poly.pdbx_seq_one_letter_code
_entity_poly.pdbx_strand_id
1 'polypeptide(L)'
;IKDSHTFTKEFEVVIKGLHQNEGVGVKPKVAPAVQQWYGKEGQSSITSDTVLATGDSGFDQAATFYQSDLASRGLELATGDKQAQKRIEFKKVENKGYGKEGYGITIQDGVITIESATNAGAFYATRTLLQMGEKDLQNGEIRDFPSFSHRGFMLDTGRKFIPYDTLVDIMLNMAYYKMNDLQLHLNDNYIFLKEHLAGKNLSPEEELKYVLEHAKTGFRVETDIVGKN
;
A
#
# COMPACT_ATOMS: atom_id res chain seq x y z
N ILE A 1 56.20 6.08 -22.70
CA ILE A 1 55.19 5.13 -23.16
C ILE A 1 54.49 4.64 -21.90
N LYS A 2 53.27 5.05 -21.70
CA LYS A 2 52.41 4.52 -20.61
C LYS A 2 51.79 3.23 -21.10
N ASP A 3 52.10 2.12 -20.45
CA ASP A 3 51.41 0.87 -20.66
C ASP A 3 49.98 1.03 -20.20
N SER A 4 49.01 1.02 -21.10
CA SER A 4 47.60 0.98 -20.78
C SER A 4 47.22 -0.49 -20.55
N HIS A 5 47.05 -0.88 -19.31
CA HIS A 5 46.47 -2.16 -18.98
C HIS A 5 44.96 -2.05 -19.07
N THR A 6 44.39 -2.76 -20.05
CA THR A 6 42.94 -2.92 -20.18
C THR A 6 42.52 -4.16 -19.41
N PHE A 7 41.70 -4.01 -18.37
CA PHE A 7 41.07 -5.14 -17.69
C PHE A 7 39.69 -5.35 -18.27
N THR A 8 39.46 -6.49 -18.86
CA THR A 8 38.16 -6.91 -19.34
C THR A 8 37.61 -7.93 -18.36
N LYS A 9 36.41 -7.66 -17.80
CA LYS A 9 35.67 -8.61 -16.97
C LYS A 9 34.33 -8.88 -17.66
N GLU A 10 34.12 -10.10 -18.07
CA GLU A 10 32.83 -10.52 -18.61
C GLU A 10 31.86 -10.83 -17.48
N PHE A 11 30.62 -10.35 -17.61
CA PHE A 11 29.53 -10.65 -16.72
C PHE A 11 28.42 -11.29 -17.53
N GLU A 12 27.96 -12.42 -17.11
CA GLU A 12 26.71 -12.97 -17.59
C GLU A 12 25.55 -12.29 -16.85
N VAL A 13 24.83 -11.41 -17.54
CA VAL A 13 23.60 -10.82 -17.04
C VAL A 13 22.43 -11.66 -17.52
N VAL A 14 21.96 -12.55 -16.67
CA VAL A 14 20.72 -13.26 -16.93
C VAL A 14 19.56 -12.32 -16.59
N ILE A 15 19.06 -11.61 -17.59
CA ILE A 15 17.80 -10.88 -17.49
C ILE A 15 16.70 -11.93 -17.58
N LYS A 16 16.21 -12.41 -16.42
CA LYS A 16 14.95 -13.13 -16.40
C LYS A 16 13.88 -12.14 -16.79
N GLY A 17 13.36 -12.27 -18.00
CA GLY A 17 12.23 -11.48 -18.46
C GLY A 17 11.11 -11.52 -17.43
N LEU A 18 10.41 -10.41 -17.24
CA LEU A 18 9.21 -10.37 -16.44
C LEU A 18 8.22 -11.35 -17.07
N HIS A 19 7.95 -12.45 -16.41
CA HIS A 19 7.00 -13.44 -16.90
C HIS A 19 5.62 -12.81 -16.90
N GLN A 20 5.14 -12.50 -18.08
CA GLN A 20 3.81 -11.98 -18.27
C GLN A 20 2.87 -13.16 -18.42
N ASN A 21 2.06 -13.48 -17.46
CA ASN A 21 0.98 -14.44 -17.60
C ASN A 21 1.42 -15.79 -18.20
N GLU A 22 1.86 -16.68 -17.35
CA GLU A 22 2.09 -18.07 -17.73
C GLU A 22 1.05 -18.97 -17.04
N GLY A 23 0.81 -20.15 -17.59
CA GLY A 23 -0.13 -21.13 -17.04
C GLY A 23 -1.57 -20.87 -17.44
N VAL A 24 -2.50 -21.29 -16.59
CA VAL A 24 -3.94 -21.28 -16.85
C VAL A 24 -4.57 -20.03 -16.20
N GLY A 25 -5.65 -19.56 -16.82
CA GLY A 25 -6.43 -18.45 -16.28
C GLY A 25 -5.87 -17.07 -16.62
N VAL A 26 -6.41 -16.07 -15.97
CA VAL A 26 -6.10 -14.65 -16.25
C VAL A 26 -5.38 -14.04 -15.07
N LYS A 27 -4.35 -13.28 -15.37
CA LYS A 27 -3.61 -12.48 -14.38
C LYS A 27 -4.58 -11.64 -13.56
N PRO A 28 -4.46 -11.61 -12.21
CA PRO A 28 -5.33 -10.83 -11.36
C PRO A 28 -5.38 -9.35 -11.74
N LYS A 29 -6.59 -8.79 -11.79
CA LYS A 29 -6.82 -7.37 -12.09
C LYS A 29 -6.69 -6.57 -10.80
N VAL A 30 -5.49 -6.19 -10.48
CA VAL A 30 -5.15 -5.37 -9.29
C VAL A 30 -4.36 -4.13 -9.70
N ALA A 31 -4.38 -3.09 -8.89
CA ALA A 31 -3.66 -1.85 -9.10
C ALA A 31 -2.74 -1.54 -7.91
N PRO A 32 -1.42 -1.36 -8.13
CA PRO A 32 -0.66 -1.63 -9.35
C PRO A 32 -0.72 -3.10 -9.77
N ALA A 33 -0.64 -3.35 -11.08
CA ALA A 33 -0.63 -4.72 -11.60
C ALA A 33 0.58 -5.49 -11.05
N VAL A 34 0.36 -6.74 -10.63
CA VAL A 34 1.47 -7.59 -10.17
C VAL A 34 2.49 -7.85 -11.28
N GLN A 35 3.74 -8.01 -10.93
CA GLN A 35 4.83 -8.20 -11.88
C GLN A 35 4.74 -9.55 -12.60
N GLN A 36 4.53 -10.63 -11.86
CA GLN A 36 4.53 -11.99 -12.40
C GLN A 36 3.31 -12.77 -11.91
N TRP A 37 2.76 -13.61 -12.79
CA TRP A 37 1.64 -14.50 -12.53
C TRP A 37 1.85 -15.84 -13.20
N TYR A 38 1.61 -16.92 -12.46
CA TYR A 38 1.56 -18.29 -12.94
C TYR A 38 0.24 -18.92 -12.52
N GLY A 39 -0.70 -19.01 -13.44
CA GLY A 39 -1.99 -19.62 -13.17
C GLY A 39 -1.90 -21.16 -13.14
N LYS A 40 -2.65 -21.77 -12.21
CA LYS A 40 -2.82 -23.21 -12.05
C LYS A 40 -4.30 -23.55 -12.12
N GLU A 41 -4.61 -24.81 -12.41
CA GLU A 41 -5.98 -25.29 -12.40
C GLU A 41 -6.62 -25.16 -11.01
N GLY A 42 -7.93 -24.97 -10.99
CA GLY A 42 -8.72 -24.86 -9.78
C GLY A 42 -8.84 -23.45 -9.22
N GLN A 43 -9.67 -23.32 -8.21
CA GLN A 43 -9.94 -22.06 -7.52
C GLN A 43 -9.98 -22.27 -6.02
N SER A 44 -9.69 -21.23 -5.28
CA SER A 44 -9.78 -21.17 -3.83
C SER A 44 -10.65 -19.99 -3.41
N SER A 45 -11.22 -20.04 -2.21
CA SER A 45 -11.99 -18.92 -1.66
C SER A 45 -11.65 -18.73 -0.20
N ILE A 46 -11.64 -17.50 0.25
CA ILE A 46 -11.49 -17.12 1.65
C ILE A 46 -12.92 -17.04 2.23
N THR A 47 -13.20 -17.90 3.18
CA THR A 47 -14.52 -18.05 3.79
C THR A 47 -14.39 -18.03 5.32
N SER A 48 -15.49 -17.95 6.05
CA SER A 48 -15.48 -17.87 7.52
C SER A 48 -14.83 -19.08 8.22
N ASP A 49 -14.64 -20.19 7.53
CA ASP A 49 -13.90 -21.37 7.99
C ASP A 49 -12.40 -21.32 7.62
N THR A 50 -11.96 -20.27 6.92
CA THR A 50 -10.54 -20.04 6.66
C THR A 50 -9.85 -19.52 7.93
N VAL A 51 -8.72 -20.11 8.28
CA VAL A 51 -7.95 -19.74 9.45
C VAL A 51 -6.80 -18.84 9.06
N LEU A 52 -6.60 -17.76 9.80
CA LEU A 52 -5.40 -16.94 9.71
C LEU A 52 -4.32 -17.57 10.59
N ALA A 53 -3.40 -18.28 9.97
CA ALA A 53 -2.29 -18.96 10.66
C ALA A 53 -1.17 -17.94 10.92
N THR A 54 -1.25 -17.30 12.07
CA THR A 54 -0.17 -16.46 12.62
C THR A 54 0.83 -17.34 13.35
N GLY A 55 2.06 -17.00 13.39
CA GLY A 55 3.08 -17.71 14.14
C GLY A 55 4.45 -17.29 13.65
N ASP A 56 5.49 -17.54 14.35
CA ASP A 56 6.94 -17.30 14.21
C ASP A 56 7.50 -16.57 12.98
N SER A 57 6.63 -15.99 12.15
CA SER A 57 7.03 -15.31 10.90
C SER A 57 7.49 -13.87 11.12
N GLY A 58 7.12 -13.24 12.25
CA GLY A 58 7.35 -11.80 12.49
C GLY A 58 6.44 -10.89 11.65
N PHE A 59 5.32 -11.41 11.13
CA PHE A 59 4.37 -10.68 10.30
C PHE A 59 3.01 -10.46 10.98
N ASP A 60 2.97 -10.50 12.29
CA ASP A 60 1.73 -10.33 13.07
C ASP A 60 1.02 -9.03 12.78
N GLN A 61 1.76 -7.94 12.54
CA GLN A 61 1.18 -6.66 12.19
C GLN A 61 0.47 -6.69 10.82
N ALA A 62 1.09 -7.26 9.79
CA ALA A 62 0.47 -7.41 8.48
C ALA A 62 -0.76 -8.32 8.54
N ALA A 63 -0.70 -9.39 9.31
CA ALA A 63 -1.80 -10.31 9.54
C ALA A 63 -2.97 -9.64 10.27
N THR A 64 -2.70 -8.88 11.32
CA THR A 64 -3.72 -8.13 12.09
C THR A 64 -4.43 -7.10 11.23
N PHE A 65 -3.70 -6.33 10.44
CA PHE A 65 -4.32 -5.39 9.51
C PHE A 65 -5.20 -6.10 8.47
N TYR A 66 -4.73 -7.22 7.91
CA TYR A 66 -5.52 -7.97 6.95
C TYR A 66 -6.80 -8.54 7.56
N GLN A 67 -6.73 -9.07 8.77
CA GLN A 67 -7.89 -9.54 9.53
C GLN A 67 -8.90 -8.43 9.76
N SER A 68 -8.45 -7.24 10.19
CA SER A 68 -9.29 -6.07 10.39
C SER A 68 -9.97 -5.61 9.10
N ASP A 69 -9.25 -5.62 7.98
CA ASP A 69 -9.80 -5.25 6.67
C ASP A 69 -10.87 -6.22 6.21
N LEU A 70 -10.66 -7.52 6.38
CA LEU A 70 -11.68 -8.55 6.06
C LEU A 70 -12.90 -8.43 6.97
N ALA A 71 -12.70 -8.19 8.27
CA ALA A 71 -13.79 -7.96 9.22
C ALA A 71 -14.63 -6.74 8.82
N SER A 72 -14.01 -5.65 8.36
CA SER A 72 -14.72 -4.48 7.85
C SER A 72 -15.58 -4.77 6.61
N ARG A 73 -15.26 -5.84 5.88
CA ARG A 73 -16.04 -6.36 4.74
C ARG A 73 -17.06 -7.44 5.14
N GLY A 74 -17.20 -7.69 6.43
CA GLY A 74 -18.13 -8.70 6.96
C GLY A 74 -17.59 -10.12 6.96
N LEU A 75 -16.28 -10.30 6.81
CA LEU A 75 -15.64 -11.61 6.87
C LEU A 75 -14.66 -11.70 8.04
N GLU A 76 -15.11 -12.29 9.13
CA GLU A 76 -14.29 -12.55 10.31
C GLU A 76 -13.52 -13.87 10.17
N LEU A 77 -12.21 -13.83 10.28
CA LEU A 77 -11.36 -15.01 10.27
C LEU A 77 -10.87 -15.33 11.69
N ALA A 78 -10.95 -16.60 12.06
CA ALA A 78 -10.31 -17.08 13.27
C ALA A 78 -8.78 -17.10 13.10
N THR A 79 -8.04 -16.78 14.15
CA THR A 79 -6.62 -17.12 14.23
C THR A 79 -6.47 -18.55 14.70
N GLY A 80 -5.53 -19.31 14.16
CA GLY A 80 -5.40 -20.71 14.55
C GLY A 80 -4.26 -21.47 13.88
N ASP A 81 -4.46 -22.78 13.77
CA ASP A 81 -3.43 -23.74 13.45
C ASP A 81 -3.01 -23.71 11.97
N LYS A 82 -1.70 -23.87 11.76
CA LYS A 82 -1.09 -24.09 10.43
C LYS A 82 -1.49 -25.43 9.77
N GLN A 83 -2.20 -26.30 10.49
CA GLN A 83 -2.71 -27.55 9.97
C GLN A 83 -4.13 -27.45 9.39
N ALA A 84 -4.80 -26.31 9.53
CA ALA A 84 -6.13 -26.10 8.96
C ALA A 84 -6.10 -26.30 7.44
N GLN A 85 -7.10 -26.97 6.90
CA GLN A 85 -7.21 -27.25 5.45
C GLN A 85 -7.36 -25.95 4.65
N LYS A 86 -8.15 -25.01 5.16
CA LYS A 86 -8.26 -23.67 4.59
C LYS A 86 -7.54 -22.70 5.50
N ARG A 87 -6.51 -22.07 4.99
CA ARG A 87 -5.71 -21.13 5.78
C ARG A 87 -4.99 -20.11 4.94
N ILE A 88 -4.70 -19.00 5.58
CA ILE A 88 -3.76 -18.00 5.09
C ILE A 88 -2.56 -18.03 6.02
N GLU A 89 -1.39 -18.32 5.50
CA GLU A 89 -0.16 -18.42 6.27
C GLU A 89 0.89 -17.42 5.77
N PHE A 90 1.70 -16.92 6.70
CA PHE A 90 2.81 -16.01 6.41
C PHE A 90 4.14 -16.74 6.64
N LYS A 91 5.06 -16.60 5.67
CA LYS A 91 6.41 -17.19 5.72
C LYS A 91 7.48 -16.14 5.50
N LYS A 92 8.37 -15.98 6.44
CA LYS A 92 9.56 -15.17 6.27
C LYS A 92 10.58 -15.93 5.41
N VAL A 93 11.04 -15.28 4.33
CA VAL A 93 12.00 -15.84 3.38
C VAL A 93 13.08 -14.81 3.05
N GLU A 94 14.34 -15.13 3.31
CA GLU A 94 15.42 -14.15 3.18
C GLU A 94 16.09 -14.17 1.79
N ASN A 95 16.07 -15.29 1.07
CA ASN A 95 16.91 -15.52 -0.11
C ASN A 95 16.15 -15.62 -1.44
N LYS A 96 14.91 -15.12 -1.52
CA LYS A 96 14.11 -15.16 -2.76
C LYS A 96 14.16 -13.87 -3.60
N GLY A 97 15.00 -12.91 -3.22
CA GLY A 97 15.16 -11.66 -3.99
C GLY A 97 13.93 -10.75 -3.98
N TYR A 98 13.12 -10.79 -2.92
CA TYR A 98 11.95 -9.91 -2.79
C TYR A 98 12.32 -8.46 -2.44
N GLY A 99 13.52 -8.22 -1.90
CA GLY A 99 13.91 -6.90 -1.40
C GLY A 99 13.07 -6.46 -0.20
N LYS A 100 12.96 -5.15 -0.01
CA LYS A 100 12.29 -4.58 1.17
C LYS A 100 10.76 -4.60 1.10
N GLU A 101 10.18 -4.59 -0.07
CA GLU A 101 8.73 -4.44 -0.27
C GLU A 101 8.12 -5.50 -1.19
N GLY A 102 8.95 -6.40 -1.70
CA GLY A 102 8.48 -7.48 -2.56
C GLY A 102 7.94 -8.67 -1.77
N TYR A 103 7.15 -9.49 -2.45
CA TYR A 103 6.47 -10.64 -1.89
C TYR A 103 6.13 -11.69 -2.94
N GLY A 104 5.80 -12.87 -2.45
CA GLY A 104 5.15 -13.93 -3.20
C GLY A 104 3.82 -14.29 -2.57
N ILE A 105 2.86 -14.70 -3.40
CA ILE A 105 1.59 -15.29 -2.96
C ILE A 105 1.42 -16.58 -3.73
N THR A 106 1.21 -17.69 -3.02
CA THR A 106 0.78 -18.96 -3.61
C THR A 106 -0.63 -19.26 -3.17
N ILE A 107 -1.52 -19.53 -4.12
CA ILE A 107 -2.91 -19.92 -3.88
C ILE A 107 -3.09 -21.32 -4.41
N GLN A 108 -3.40 -22.26 -3.55
CA GLN A 108 -3.60 -23.65 -3.95
C GLN A 108 -4.48 -24.40 -2.95
N ASP A 109 -5.56 -25.00 -3.44
CA ASP A 109 -6.41 -25.93 -2.71
C ASP A 109 -6.87 -25.43 -1.32
N GLY A 110 -7.27 -24.17 -1.25
CA GLY A 110 -7.73 -23.52 -0.02
C GLY A 110 -6.60 -22.98 0.86
N VAL A 111 -5.35 -23.17 0.49
CA VAL A 111 -4.18 -22.62 1.21
C VAL A 111 -3.66 -21.41 0.46
N ILE A 112 -3.53 -20.30 1.17
CA ILE A 112 -2.89 -19.08 0.67
C ILE A 112 -1.61 -18.85 1.47
N THR A 113 -0.47 -18.94 0.80
CA THR A 113 0.83 -18.69 1.43
C THR A 113 1.37 -17.34 0.99
N ILE A 114 1.65 -16.46 1.93
CA ILE A 114 2.31 -15.17 1.72
C ILE A 114 3.77 -15.31 2.12
N GLU A 115 4.67 -15.05 1.19
CA GLU A 115 6.12 -15.06 1.42
C GLU A 115 6.70 -13.66 1.26
N SER A 116 7.51 -13.22 2.21
CA SER A 116 8.25 -11.95 2.12
C SER A 116 9.50 -11.98 2.99
N ALA A 117 10.43 -11.06 2.72
CA ALA A 117 11.58 -10.84 3.61
C ALA A 117 11.25 -9.86 4.75
N THR A 118 10.22 -9.04 4.61
CA THR A 118 9.88 -7.95 5.52
C THR A 118 8.39 -7.87 5.81
N ASN A 119 8.04 -7.20 6.91
CA ASN A 119 6.64 -6.91 7.24
C ASN A 119 5.96 -6.00 6.19
N ALA A 120 6.70 -5.06 5.60
CA ALA A 120 6.18 -4.20 4.54
C ALA A 120 5.77 -5.00 3.30
N GLY A 121 6.61 -5.93 2.83
CA GLY A 121 6.26 -6.80 1.71
C GLY A 121 5.09 -7.72 2.03
N ALA A 122 5.03 -8.30 3.24
CA ALA A 122 3.89 -9.09 3.70
C ALA A 122 2.60 -8.25 3.72
N PHE A 123 2.68 -7.00 4.19
CA PHE A 123 1.56 -6.06 4.17
C PHE A 123 1.09 -5.78 2.73
N TYR A 124 1.98 -5.51 1.78
CA TYR A 124 1.60 -5.28 0.38
C TYR A 124 1.01 -6.52 -0.30
N ALA A 125 1.43 -7.72 0.11
CA ALA A 125 0.79 -8.95 -0.33
C ALA A 125 -0.69 -8.99 0.09
N THR A 126 -0.99 -8.59 1.32
CA THR A 126 -2.39 -8.52 1.79
C THR A 126 -3.21 -7.50 1.02
N ARG A 127 -2.61 -6.38 0.58
CA ARG A 127 -3.30 -5.40 -0.29
C ARG A 127 -3.67 -6.00 -1.65
N THR A 128 -2.79 -6.84 -2.20
CA THR A 128 -3.10 -7.58 -3.43
C THR A 128 -4.27 -8.54 -3.22
N LEU A 129 -4.28 -9.33 -2.15
CA LEU A 129 -5.38 -10.23 -1.84
C LEU A 129 -6.71 -9.49 -1.62
N LEU A 130 -6.68 -8.33 -0.92
CA LEU A 130 -7.88 -7.49 -0.76
C LEU A 130 -8.47 -6.99 -2.08
N GLN A 131 -7.62 -6.72 -3.07
CA GLN A 131 -8.05 -6.29 -4.40
C GLN A 131 -8.53 -7.47 -5.26
N MET A 132 -7.99 -8.66 -5.05
CA MET A 132 -8.47 -9.87 -5.72
C MET A 132 -9.85 -10.30 -5.20
N GLY A 133 -10.20 -9.92 -3.99
CA GLY A 133 -11.44 -10.35 -3.32
C GLY A 133 -11.28 -11.68 -2.59
N GLU A 134 -12.39 -12.22 -2.13
CA GLU A 134 -12.43 -13.42 -1.29
C GLU A 134 -12.94 -14.67 -2.03
N LYS A 135 -13.60 -14.50 -3.18
CA LYS A 135 -14.26 -15.58 -3.92
C LYS A 135 -13.54 -15.89 -5.22
N ASP A 136 -13.59 -17.16 -5.59
CA ASP A 136 -13.13 -17.65 -6.89
C ASP A 136 -11.71 -17.23 -7.27
N LEU A 137 -10.84 -17.18 -6.26
CA LEU A 137 -9.44 -16.88 -6.43
C LEU A 137 -8.79 -18.00 -7.27
N GLN A 138 -8.33 -17.66 -8.47
CA GLN A 138 -7.62 -18.60 -9.32
C GLN A 138 -6.39 -19.14 -8.59
N ASN A 139 -6.23 -20.47 -8.56
CA ASN A 139 -5.00 -21.07 -8.06
C ASN A 139 -3.80 -20.62 -8.89
N GLY A 140 -2.67 -20.43 -8.25
CA GLY A 140 -1.48 -19.96 -8.95
C GLY A 140 -0.47 -19.30 -8.03
N GLU A 141 0.51 -18.68 -8.65
CA GLU A 141 1.61 -18.01 -7.97
C GLU A 141 1.75 -16.58 -8.46
N ILE A 142 1.84 -15.65 -7.53
CA ILE A 142 2.14 -14.24 -7.76
C ILE A 142 3.54 -13.98 -7.23
N ARG A 143 4.34 -13.26 -8.00
CA ARG A 143 5.54 -12.59 -7.49
C ARG A 143 5.45 -11.12 -7.86
N ASP A 144 5.59 -10.28 -6.85
CA ASP A 144 5.44 -8.85 -7.02
C ASP A 144 6.48 -8.06 -6.23
N PHE A 145 6.88 -6.95 -6.78
CA PHE A 145 7.82 -6.00 -6.20
C PHE A 145 7.64 -4.64 -6.85
N PRO A 146 7.93 -3.54 -6.14
CA PRO A 146 7.75 -2.21 -6.69
C PRO A 146 8.78 -1.90 -7.78
N SER A 147 8.33 -1.28 -8.88
CA SER A 147 9.21 -0.73 -9.90
C SER A 147 9.91 0.55 -9.46
N PHE A 148 9.29 1.28 -8.50
CA PHE A 148 9.82 2.51 -7.92
C PHE A 148 9.86 2.41 -6.41
N SER A 149 10.98 2.74 -5.80
CA SER A 149 11.15 2.73 -4.34
C SER A 149 10.35 3.81 -3.64
N HIS A 150 10.06 4.92 -4.32
CA HIS A 150 9.27 6.04 -3.80
C HIS A 150 7.95 6.14 -4.57
N ARG A 151 6.83 6.07 -3.85
CA ARG A 151 5.47 6.13 -4.38
C ARG A 151 4.65 7.03 -3.48
N GLY A 152 4.86 8.34 -3.68
CA GLY A 152 4.37 9.36 -2.79
C GLY A 152 3.12 10.07 -3.29
N PHE A 153 2.44 10.69 -2.34
CA PHE A 153 1.38 11.67 -2.56
C PHE A 153 1.65 12.89 -1.70
N MET A 154 1.52 14.08 -2.28
CA MET A 154 1.65 15.33 -1.53
C MET A 154 0.29 15.99 -1.38
N LEU A 155 -0.01 16.43 -0.17
CA LEU A 155 -1.25 17.12 0.17
C LEU A 155 -0.94 18.46 0.83
N ASP A 156 -1.49 19.52 0.27
CA ASP A 156 -1.37 20.86 0.84
C ASP A 156 -2.48 21.08 1.88
N THR A 157 -2.11 20.97 3.14
CA THR A 157 -2.96 21.27 4.30
C THR A 157 -2.67 22.65 4.90
N GLY A 158 -1.64 23.33 4.40
CA GLY A 158 -1.26 24.66 4.83
C GLY A 158 -2.18 25.75 4.32
N ARG A 159 -2.71 25.59 3.10
CA ARG A 159 -3.61 26.54 2.46
C ARG A 159 -5.08 26.26 2.72
N LYS A 160 -5.43 25.02 3.02
CA LYS A 160 -6.81 24.63 3.32
C LYS A 160 -6.82 23.58 4.41
N PHE A 161 -7.67 23.75 5.39
CA PHE A 161 -7.88 22.74 6.43
C PHE A 161 -8.44 21.45 5.83
N ILE A 162 -7.80 20.35 6.18
CA ILE A 162 -8.25 18.99 5.88
C ILE A 162 -8.51 18.31 7.21
N PRO A 163 -9.73 17.80 7.46
CA PRO A 163 -10.05 17.07 8.68
C PRO A 163 -9.15 15.82 8.85
N TYR A 164 -8.86 15.49 10.10
CA TYR A 164 -8.01 14.34 10.43
C TYR A 164 -8.53 13.03 9.82
N ASP A 165 -9.84 12.78 9.94
CA ASP A 165 -10.45 11.57 9.37
C ASP A 165 -10.24 11.47 7.86
N THR A 166 -10.29 12.60 7.14
CA THR A 166 -9.98 12.63 5.70
C THR A 166 -8.50 12.30 5.43
N LEU A 167 -7.58 12.74 6.30
CA LEU A 167 -6.17 12.36 6.16
C LEU A 167 -5.97 10.86 6.39
N VAL A 168 -6.69 10.28 7.37
CA VAL A 168 -6.68 8.84 7.61
C VAL A 168 -7.21 8.09 6.39
N ASP A 169 -8.32 8.51 5.81
CA ASP A 169 -8.90 7.90 4.60
C ASP A 169 -7.93 7.96 3.41
N ILE A 170 -7.23 9.08 3.25
CA ILE A 170 -6.19 9.21 2.21
C ILE A 170 -5.07 8.19 2.46
N MET A 171 -4.57 8.07 3.70
CA MET A 171 -3.51 7.10 4.04
C MET A 171 -3.97 5.65 3.82
N LEU A 172 -5.21 5.31 4.16
CA LEU A 172 -5.78 3.99 3.92
C LEU A 172 -5.86 3.68 2.42
N ASN A 173 -6.30 4.65 1.61
CA ASN A 173 -6.30 4.51 0.16
C ASN A 173 -4.88 4.38 -0.41
N MET A 174 -3.93 5.18 0.07
CA MET A 174 -2.53 5.06 -0.31
C MET A 174 -1.99 3.66 0.00
N ALA A 175 -2.26 3.15 1.20
CA ALA A 175 -1.88 1.80 1.59
C ALA A 175 -2.51 0.73 0.69
N TYR A 176 -3.79 0.87 0.35
CA TYR A 176 -4.50 -0.04 -0.56
C TYR A 176 -3.85 -0.12 -1.94
N TYR A 177 -3.36 1.02 -2.46
CA TYR A 177 -2.62 1.11 -3.73
C TYR A 177 -1.10 0.97 -3.58
N LYS A 178 -0.62 0.50 -2.41
CA LYS A 178 0.80 0.23 -2.13
C LYS A 178 1.71 1.47 -2.26
N MET A 179 1.17 2.65 -2.00
CA MET A 179 1.98 3.88 -1.86
C MET A 179 2.66 3.89 -0.49
N ASN A 180 3.81 4.55 -0.37
CA ASN A 180 4.66 4.47 0.81
C ASN A 180 5.14 5.81 1.37
N ASP A 181 4.72 6.92 0.79
CA ASP A 181 5.15 8.25 1.24
C ASP A 181 3.98 9.25 1.15
N LEU A 182 3.61 9.85 2.29
CA LEU A 182 2.66 10.95 2.35
C LEU A 182 3.39 12.21 2.80
N GLN A 183 3.52 13.17 1.90
CA GLN A 183 4.06 14.49 2.21
C GLN A 183 2.92 15.46 2.55
N LEU A 184 2.91 15.97 3.77
CA LEU A 184 2.01 17.03 4.18
C LEU A 184 2.72 18.38 4.12
N HIS A 185 2.18 19.29 3.33
CA HIS A 185 2.58 20.69 3.32
C HIS A 185 1.77 21.42 4.39
N LEU A 186 2.38 21.68 5.55
CA LEU A 186 1.67 22.10 6.76
C LEU A 186 1.59 23.61 6.93
N ASN A 187 2.50 24.36 6.33
CA ASN A 187 2.64 25.80 6.59
C ASN A 187 2.79 26.57 5.28
N ASP A 188 1.77 27.36 4.96
CA ASP A 188 1.81 28.27 3.84
C ASP A 188 0.86 29.46 4.11
N ASN A 189 1.03 30.53 3.32
CA ASN A 189 0.12 31.65 3.36
C ASN A 189 -1.08 31.40 2.44
N TYR A 190 -2.28 31.58 2.98
CA TYR A 190 -3.47 31.63 2.15
C TYR A 190 -3.36 32.81 1.18
N ILE A 191 -3.29 32.52 -0.11
CA ILE A 191 -3.33 33.55 -1.14
C ILE A 191 -4.79 33.90 -1.38
N PHE A 192 -5.22 35.02 -0.82
CA PHE A 192 -6.53 35.55 -1.08
C PHE A 192 -6.51 36.38 -2.37
N LEU A 193 -7.21 35.91 -3.37
CA LEU A 193 -7.38 36.63 -4.62
C LEU A 193 -8.70 37.40 -4.61
N LYS A 194 -8.70 38.62 -5.15
CA LYS A 194 -9.92 39.43 -5.27
C LYS A 194 -11.05 38.71 -6.02
N GLU A 195 -10.68 37.79 -6.91
CA GLU A 195 -11.64 36.95 -7.62
C GLU A 195 -12.48 36.06 -6.68
N HIS A 196 -11.97 35.72 -5.50
CA HIS A 196 -12.74 34.99 -4.49
C HIS A 196 -13.90 35.81 -3.90
N LEU A 197 -13.89 37.13 -4.08
CA LEU A 197 -14.96 38.04 -3.70
C LEU A 197 -15.90 38.34 -4.87
N ALA A 198 -15.58 37.90 -6.08
CA ALA A 198 -16.39 38.19 -7.26
C ALA A 198 -17.82 37.66 -7.06
N GLY A 199 -18.79 38.57 -7.27
CA GLY A 199 -20.21 38.29 -7.06
C GLY A 199 -20.69 38.31 -5.60
N LYS A 200 -19.80 38.59 -4.64
CA LYS A 200 -20.16 38.77 -3.22
C LYS A 200 -20.23 40.27 -2.95
N ASN A 201 -21.39 40.86 -2.89
CA ASN A 201 -21.58 42.28 -2.55
C ASN A 201 -21.32 42.50 -1.07
N LEU A 202 -20.06 42.45 -0.66
CA LEU A 202 -19.63 42.59 0.73
C LEU A 202 -19.16 44.02 1.00
N SER A 203 -19.46 44.55 2.17
CA SER A 203 -18.82 45.77 2.66
C SER A 203 -17.34 45.51 2.98
N PRO A 204 -16.49 46.53 3.10
CA PRO A 204 -15.08 46.38 3.45
C PRO A 204 -14.84 45.59 4.78
N GLU A 205 -15.76 45.76 5.72
CA GLU A 205 -15.70 45.06 7.01
C GLU A 205 -16.03 43.57 6.86
N GLU A 206 -17.05 43.24 6.04
CA GLU A 206 -17.42 41.86 5.70
C GLU A 206 -16.34 41.17 4.87
N GLU A 207 -15.71 41.90 3.93
CA GLU A 207 -14.56 41.39 3.20
C GLU A 207 -13.41 41.01 4.12
N LEU A 208 -13.04 41.89 5.06
CA LEU A 208 -11.99 41.61 6.03
C LEU A 208 -12.32 40.39 6.88
N LYS A 209 -13.55 40.31 7.37
CA LYS A 209 -14.02 39.15 8.15
C LYS A 209 -13.91 37.86 7.34
N TYR A 210 -14.36 37.89 6.07
CA TYR A 210 -14.27 36.75 5.15
C TYR A 210 -12.83 36.31 4.94
N VAL A 211 -11.90 37.25 4.70
CA VAL A 211 -10.48 36.96 4.55
C VAL A 211 -9.89 36.34 5.79
N LEU A 212 -10.20 36.90 6.96
CA LEU A 212 -9.69 36.40 8.25
C LEU A 212 -10.22 35.00 8.58
N GLU A 213 -11.47 34.71 8.28
CA GLU A 213 -12.05 33.38 8.48
C GLU A 213 -11.39 32.34 7.57
N HIS A 214 -11.13 32.68 6.30
CA HIS A 214 -10.46 31.79 5.37
C HIS A 214 -8.96 31.60 5.70
N ALA A 215 -8.30 32.64 6.19
CA ALA A 215 -6.91 32.54 6.65
C ALA A 215 -6.72 31.62 7.87
N LYS A 216 -7.81 31.34 8.62
CA LYS A 216 -7.80 30.41 9.76
C LYS A 216 -8.00 28.95 9.38
N THR A 217 -8.27 28.65 8.11
CA THR A 217 -8.62 27.30 7.64
C THR A 217 -7.41 26.40 7.38
N GLY A 218 -6.19 26.91 7.49
CA GLY A 218 -4.97 26.11 7.36
C GLY A 218 -4.81 25.12 8.52
N PHE A 219 -4.06 24.05 8.27
CA PHE A 219 -3.70 23.08 9.30
C PHE A 219 -2.91 23.75 10.43
N ARG A 220 -3.24 23.41 11.67
CA ARG A 220 -2.55 23.90 12.88
C ARG A 220 -2.16 22.71 13.74
N VAL A 221 -0.89 22.65 14.10
CA VAL A 221 -0.38 21.65 15.03
C VAL A 221 -0.43 22.27 16.43
N GLU A 222 -1.17 21.64 17.33
CA GLU A 222 -1.08 21.96 18.73
C GLU A 222 0.26 21.44 19.29
N THR A 223 1.07 22.35 19.83
CA THR A 223 2.40 21.99 20.33
C THR A 223 2.80 22.89 21.49
N ASP A 224 3.51 22.32 22.46
CA ASP A 224 4.11 23.06 23.57
C ASP A 224 5.50 23.62 23.22
N ILE A 225 6.04 23.26 22.07
CA ILE A 225 7.43 23.60 21.66
C ILE A 225 7.50 24.89 20.85
N VAL A 226 6.53 25.14 19.97
CA VAL A 226 6.47 26.33 19.11
C VAL A 226 5.11 26.99 19.19
N GLY A 227 5.05 28.32 19.17
CA GLY A 227 3.81 29.08 19.05
C GLY A 227 3.19 29.54 20.38
N LYS A 228 3.88 29.39 21.49
CA LYS A 228 3.56 30.10 22.74
C LYS A 228 4.29 31.46 22.74
N ASN A 229 3.70 32.43 22.05
CA ASN A 229 3.99 33.86 22.21
C ASN A 229 2.72 34.54 22.71
#